data_32d5d0d64357d3884c0a13ab6bea9f9b
#
_entry.id   32d5d0d64357d3884c0a13ab6bea9f9b
#
_cell.length_a   1.000
_cell.length_b   1.000
_cell.length_c   1.000
_cell.angle_alpha   90.00
_cell.angle_beta   90.00
_cell.angle_gamma   90.00
#
_symmetry.space_group_name_H-M   'P 1'
#
loop_
_entity.id
_entity.type
_entity.pdbx_description
1 polymer ?
#
loop_
_entity_poly.entity_id
_entity_poly.type
_entity_poly.pdbx_seq_one_letter_code
_entity_poly.pdbx_strand_id
1 'polypeptide(L)' 'MWPAARRYGLTTGTVKWFSNEKGYGFIARPDGDDVFVHFSAIQGDGYRTLDEGQRVEFDIAPGKKGEEAQNVRAV' A
#
# COMPACT_ATOMS: atom_id res chain seq x y z
N MET A 1 19.43 -10.81 10.99
CA MET A 1 18.88 -10.60 11.15
C MET A 1 18.30 -9.94 10.96
N TRP A 2 18.11 -9.63 10.84
CA TRP A 2 17.64 -9.00 10.77
C TRP A 2 16.71 -8.53 10.86
N PRO A 3 16.74 -8.40 10.90
CA PRO A 3 15.69 -7.94 11.45
C PRO A 3 15.20 -6.74 10.98
N ALA A 4 15.92 -6.17 10.63
CA ALA A 4 15.60 -4.94 10.23
C ALA A 4 14.44 -4.92 9.42
N ALA A 5 14.45 -5.62 8.46
CA ALA A 5 13.38 -5.65 7.59
C ALA A 5 12.10 -5.82 8.29
N ARG A 6 12.14 -6.40 9.44
CA ARG A 6 10.95 -6.65 10.09
C ARG A 6 10.32 -5.50 10.62
N ARG A 7 11.00 -4.47 10.93
CA ARG A 7 10.41 -3.44 11.58
C ARG A 7 9.38 -2.85 10.83
N TYR A 8 9.59 -2.62 9.61
CA TYR A 8 8.56 -2.09 8.83
C TYR A 8 7.73 -3.20 8.29
N GLY A 9 8.26 -4.39 8.20
CA GLY A 9 7.48 -5.51 7.88
C GLY A 9 6.60 -5.42 6.68
N LEU A 10 6.47 -6.51 6.01
CA LEU A 10 5.54 -6.65 4.94
C LEU A 10 4.15 -6.84 5.52
N THR A 11 3.20 -6.11 5.04
CA THR A 11 1.83 -6.16 5.53
C THR A 11 0.90 -6.47 4.38
N THR A 12 -0.13 -7.24 4.66
CA THR A 12 -1.16 -7.53 3.68
C THR A 12 -2.40 -6.74 4.02
N GLY A 13 -3.02 -6.17 3.03
CA GLY A 13 -4.24 -5.41 3.24
C GLY A 13 -5.17 -5.55 2.06
N THR A 14 -6.30 -4.85 2.14
CA THR A 14 -7.31 -4.86 1.08
C THR A 14 -7.55 -3.43 0.63
N VAL A 15 -7.55 -3.23 -0.67
CA VAL A 15 -7.77 -1.90 -1.22
C VAL A 15 -9.18 -1.44 -0.87
N LYS A 16 -9.29 -0.32 -0.19
CA LYS A 16 -10.58 0.24 0.19
C LYS A 16 -11.16 0.99 -0.99
N TRP A 17 -10.37 1.82 -1.62
CA TRP A 17 -10.73 2.47 -2.87
C TRP A 17 -9.47 3.06 -3.49
N PHE A 18 -9.51 3.31 -4.76
CA PHE A 18 -8.38 3.89 -5.46
C PHE A 18 -8.91 4.69 -6.64
N SER A 19 -8.39 5.91 -6.79
CA SER A 19 -8.81 6.79 -7.88
C SER A 19 -7.73 6.81 -8.95
N ASN A 20 -8.04 6.26 -10.11
CA ASN A 20 -7.09 6.25 -11.22
C ASN A 20 -6.82 7.66 -11.73
N GLU A 21 -7.81 8.52 -11.65
CA GLU A 21 -7.64 9.88 -12.08
C GLU A 21 -6.71 10.66 -11.20
N LYS A 22 -6.85 10.51 -9.91
CA LYS A 22 -6.05 11.24 -8.96
C LYS A 22 -4.76 10.55 -8.62
N GLY A 23 -4.68 9.26 -8.87
CA GLY A 23 -3.46 8.51 -8.64
C GLY A 23 -3.20 8.12 -7.20
N TYR A 24 -4.24 8.05 -6.37
CA TYR A 24 -4.05 7.61 -4.99
C TYR A 24 -5.30 6.94 -4.45
N GLY A 25 -5.15 6.31 -3.31
CA GLY A 25 -6.25 5.66 -2.64
C GLY A 25 -5.86 5.23 -1.25
N PHE A 26 -6.62 4.32 -0.69
CA PHE A 26 -6.38 3.83 0.67
C PHE A 26 -6.49 2.31 0.72
N ILE A 27 -5.66 1.73 1.56
CA ILE A 27 -5.65 0.29 1.80
C ILE A 27 -6.07 0.05 3.24
N ALA A 28 -7.02 -0.83 3.44
CA ALA A 28 -7.47 -1.18 4.79
C ALA A 28 -6.56 -2.25 5.36
N ARG A 29 -6.13 -2.05 6.60
CA ARG A 29 -5.30 -3.03 7.31
C ARG A 29 -6.16 -3.82 8.26
N PRO A 30 -5.81 -5.05 8.53
CA PRO A 30 -6.61 -5.87 9.44
C PRO A 30 -6.64 -5.35 10.86
N ASP A 31 -5.57 -4.73 11.30
CA ASP A 31 -5.50 -4.31 12.71
C ASP A 31 -5.05 -2.89 12.87
N GLY A 32 -5.42 -2.02 11.99
CA GLY A 32 -4.99 -0.63 12.12
C GLY A 32 -5.79 0.28 11.22
N ASP A 33 -5.35 1.50 11.16
CA ASP A 33 -6.00 2.50 10.33
C ASP A 33 -5.70 2.30 8.85
N ASP A 34 -6.48 2.90 8.00
CA ASP A 34 -6.25 2.86 6.58
C ASP A 34 -4.90 3.48 6.25
N VAL A 35 -4.26 2.97 5.23
CA VAL A 35 -2.94 3.44 4.82
C VAL A 35 -3.06 4.10 3.46
N PHE A 36 -2.50 5.29 3.35
CA PHE A 36 -2.50 6.02 2.08
C PHE A 36 -1.58 5.32 1.08
N VAL A 37 -2.01 5.25 -0.17
CA VAL A 37 -1.18 4.68 -1.23
C VAL A 37 -1.23 5.59 -2.45
N HIS A 38 -0.07 5.88 -3.02
CA HIS A 38 0.05 6.67 -4.23
C HIS A 38 0.46 5.75 -5.37
N PHE A 39 0.05 6.07 -6.59
CA PHE A 39 0.33 5.18 -7.71
C PHE A 39 1.83 4.94 -7.90
N SER A 40 2.66 5.87 -7.50
CA SER A 40 4.10 5.70 -7.63
C SER A 40 4.64 4.63 -6.69
N ALA A 41 3.87 4.24 -5.69
CA ALA A 41 4.26 3.19 -4.76
C ALA A 41 3.84 1.81 -5.22
N ILE A 42 3.07 1.72 -6.29
CA ILE A 42 2.60 0.44 -6.80
C ILE A 42 3.65 -0.13 -7.73
N GLN A 43 4.06 -1.36 -7.47
CA GLN A 43 5.06 -2.01 -8.30
C GLN A 43 4.40 -2.70 -9.48
N GLY A 44 5.11 -2.76 -10.57
CA GLY A 44 4.63 -3.43 -11.76
C GLY A 44 4.97 -2.64 -13.00
N ASP A 45 4.83 -3.28 -14.14
CA ASP A 45 5.10 -2.63 -15.41
C ASP A 45 3.82 -2.06 -15.97
N GLY A 46 3.92 -0.92 -16.61
CA GLY A 46 2.79 -0.35 -17.30
C GLY A 46 1.76 0.24 -16.36
N TYR A 47 0.55 -0.24 -16.46
CA TYR A 47 -0.58 0.38 -15.79
C TYR A 47 -0.56 0.13 -14.29
N ARG A 48 -0.47 1.18 -13.52
CA ARG A 48 -0.40 1.07 -12.07
C ARG A 48 -1.70 1.50 -11.45
N THR A 49 -2.55 0.55 -11.21
CA THR A 49 -3.84 0.82 -10.61
C THR A 49 -4.24 -0.32 -9.69
N LEU A 50 -5.14 -0.03 -8.78
CA LEU A 50 -5.66 -1.03 -7.85
C LEU A 50 -7.17 -1.05 -7.94
N ASP A 51 -7.74 -2.21 -7.73
CA ASP A 51 -9.19 -2.36 -7.73
C ASP A 51 -9.71 -2.42 -6.31
N GLU A 52 -10.89 -1.93 -6.11
CA GLU A 52 -11.55 -1.98 -4.81
C GLU A 52 -11.72 -3.43 -4.39
N GLY A 53 -11.33 -3.74 -3.18
CA GLY A 53 -11.42 -5.11 -2.67
C GLY A 53 -10.24 -6.00 -2.99
N GLN A 54 -9.29 -5.50 -3.77
CA GLN A 54 -8.13 -6.29 -4.14
C GLN A 54 -7.19 -6.48 -2.96
N ARG A 55 -6.61 -7.68 -2.83
CA ARG A 55 -5.63 -7.94 -1.79
C ARG A 55 -4.25 -7.56 -2.28
N VAL A 56 -3.51 -6.88 -1.43
CA VAL A 56 -2.17 -6.41 -1.78
C VAL A 56 -1.22 -6.60 -0.62
N GLU A 57 0.05 -6.67 -0.94
CA GLU A 57 1.13 -6.64 0.04
C GLU A 57 1.87 -5.34 -0.09
N PHE A 58 2.32 -4.80 1.00
CA PHE A 58 3.04 -3.53 0.96
C PHE A 58 3.86 -3.33 2.22
N ASP A 59 4.80 -2.40 2.15
CA ASP A 59 5.56 -1.97 3.31
C ASP A 59 4.95 -0.69 3.82
N ILE A 60 5.03 -0.48 5.12
CA ILE A 60 4.53 0.74 5.73
C ILE A 60 5.71 1.64 6.04
N ALA A 61 5.63 2.87 5.60
CA ALA A 61 6.70 3.84 5.84
C ALA A 61 6.09 5.17 6.23
N PRO A 62 6.83 6.00 6.96
CA PRO A 62 6.31 7.31 7.32
C PRO A 62 6.20 8.20 6.08
N GLY A 63 5.14 8.92 6.01
CA GLY A 63 4.90 9.85 4.93
C GLY A 63 4.52 11.21 5.46
N LYS A 64 4.15 12.10 4.58
CA LYS A 64 3.84 13.47 4.98
C LYS A 64 2.60 13.58 5.85
N LYS A 65 1.64 12.74 5.59
CA LYS A 65 0.38 12.78 6.32
C LYS A 65 0.22 11.65 7.31
N GLY A 66 1.27 10.88 7.50
CA GLY A 66 1.21 9.73 8.36
C GLY A 66 1.78 8.55 7.63
N GLU A 67 1.36 7.36 7.97
CA GLU A 67 1.90 6.16 7.34
C GLU A 67 1.42 6.02 5.90
N GLU A 68 2.32 5.58 5.05
CA GLU A 68 2.02 5.38 3.64
C GLU A 68 2.45 3.98 3.22
N ALA A 69 1.77 3.43 2.24
CA ALA A 69 2.15 2.14 1.67
C ALA A 69 3.24 2.35 0.63
N GLN A 70 4.24 1.47 0.66
CA GLN A 70 5.34 1.50 -0.29
C GLN A 70 5.51 0.10 -0.85
N ASN A 71 6.05 0.01 -2.05
CA ASN A 71 6.30 -1.29 -2.69
C ASN A 71 5.06 -2.16 -2.74
N VAL A 72 3.95 -1.56 -3.12
CA VAL A 72 2.66 -2.23 -3.15
C VAL A 72 2.60 -3.18 -4.33
N ARG A 73 2.13 -4.40 -4.09
CA ARG A 73 1.97 -5.36 -5.18
C ARG A 73 0.79 -6.27 -4.89
N ALA A 74 0.21 -6.79 -5.95
CA ALA A 74 -0.93 -7.69 -5.82
C ALA A 74 -0.48 -9.02 -5.23
N VAL A 75 -1.32 -9.62 -4.44
CA VAL A 75 -1.03 -10.91 -3.82
C VAL A 75 -1.71 -12.02 -4.61
#